data_0421bdc9f264a8fc7ef165c2664bf0fa
#
_entry.id   0421bdc9f264a8fc7ef165c2664bf0fa
#
_cell.length_a   1.000
_cell.length_b   1.000
_cell.length_c   1.000
_cell.angle_alpha   90.00
_cell.angle_beta   90.00
_cell.angle_gamma   90.00
#
_symmetry.space_group_name_H-M   'P 1'
#
loop_
_entity.id
_entity.type
_entity.pdbx_description
1 polymer ?
#
loop_
_entity_poly.entity_id
_entity_poly.type
_entity_poly.pdbx_seq_one_letter_code
_entity_poly.pdbx_strand_id
1 'polypeptide(L)'
;MLRARSRFITSNRLQIILQHLYMSVHTASDAEVLLAKHGCSGVITLNRPKALNALNLNMTRLIYHQIKLWEEDPETFLVIMKGAGGKAFCAGGDIVAITEAGKTGGSLAQDFFKEEYILNNAIGAIIPLMFGALRKVIPGLSGTMDFNIGSLRRTCKKPYVALIDGITMGGGVGLSVHGHFRVASEKTLFAMPETAIGLFPDVGGGYFLPRLPGKIGLYIALTGFRLKGRDVQKAGIATHFIHSQKIPSLEKDLLTLKSPSKEDITDVLDAYDKQSKASKDDPFILAEHLDKINSLFSGNSVEEIIENLKQDGSPFALQQLKTLSKMSPTSLKVTFRQLKNGSSFTLQEVLTMEYRLSQACMRGHDFYEGVRAVLLDKDQNPKWKPEQLEDVTDEYLDSCFASLGKNDLIF
;
A
#
# COMPACT_ATOMS: atom_id res chain seq x y z
N MET A 1 42.84 -19.40 8.17
CA MET A 1 41.57 -18.70 8.41
C MET A 1 41.63 -17.15 8.31
N LEU A 2 42.77 -16.50 8.36
CA LEU A 2 42.94 -15.03 8.29
C LEU A 2 42.89 -14.44 6.86
N ARG A 3 43.15 -15.19 5.80
CA ARG A 3 43.11 -14.71 4.40
C ARG A 3 41.69 -14.64 3.79
N ALA A 4 40.71 -15.35 4.34
CA ALA A 4 39.31 -15.29 3.84
C ALA A 4 38.56 -14.05 4.35
N ARG A 5 38.85 -13.59 5.59
CA ARG A 5 38.21 -12.39 6.14
C ARG A 5 38.66 -11.08 5.44
N SER A 6 39.90 -11.02 4.94
CA SER A 6 40.42 -9.84 4.24
C SER A 6 39.78 -9.64 2.87
N ARG A 7 39.40 -10.71 2.15
CA ARG A 7 38.71 -10.58 0.83
C ARG A 7 37.25 -10.13 0.92
N PHE A 8 36.55 -10.50 2.00
CA PHE A 8 35.15 -10.05 2.21
C PHE A 8 35.06 -8.56 2.57
N ILE A 9 36.01 -8.06 3.37
CA ILE A 9 36.06 -6.64 3.78
C ILE A 9 36.44 -5.74 2.61
N THR A 10 37.32 -6.16 1.70
CA THR A 10 37.69 -5.41 0.49
C THR A 10 36.58 -5.37 -0.54
N SER A 11 35.80 -6.46 -0.71
CA SER A 11 34.64 -6.51 -1.63
C SER A 11 33.55 -5.54 -1.22
N ASN A 12 33.20 -5.50 0.08
CA ASN A 12 32.18 -4.57 0.58
C ASN A 12 32.63 -3.09 0.48
N ARG A 13 33.91 -2.78 0.73
CA ARG A 13 34.42 -1.41 0.55
C ARG A 13 34.44 -0.97 -0.90
N LEU A 14 34.78 -1.86 -1.84
CA LEU A 14 34.73 -1.54 -3.27
C LEU A 14 33.30 -1.33 -3.76
N GLN A 15 32.34 -2.12 -3.29
CA GLN A 15 30.91 -1.90 -3.60
C GLN A 15 30.40 -0.56 -3.05
N ILE A 16 30.79 -0.20 -1.83
CA ILE A 16 30.43 1.11 -1.24
C ILE A 16 31.07 2.27 -2.03
N ILE A 17 32.33 2.14 -2.44
CA ILE A 17 33.02 3.16 -3.24
C ILE A 17 32.42 3.28 -4.65
N LEU A 18 32.09 2.15 -5.29
CA LEU A 18 31.41 2.14 -6.60
C LEU A 18 30.01 2.74 -6.51
N GLN A 19 29.32 2.52 -5.41
CA GLN A 19 28.00 3.07 -5.13
C GLN A 19 28.08 4.59 -4.90
N HIS A 20 29.09 5.09 -4.18
CA HIS A 20 29.35 6.52 -4.05
C HIS A 20 29.77 7.18 -5.37
N LEU A 21 30.52 6.48 -6.21
CA LEU A 21 30.89 6.96 -7.56
C LEU A 21 29.67 6.97 -8.49
N TYR A 22 28.78 5.98 -8.42
CA TYR A 22 27.55 5.96 -9.23
C TYR A 22 26.57 7.08 -8.82
N MET A 23 26.50 7.40 -7.52
CA MET A 23 25.68 8.51 -6.99
C MET A 23 26.29 9.90 -7.31
N SER A 24 27.60 10.00 -7.56
CA SER A 24 28.24 11.29 -7.88
C SER A 24 28.16 11.72 -9.32
N VAL A 25 27.71 10.82 -10.24
CA VAL A 25 27.61 11.11 -11.69
C VAL A 25 26.25 11.69 -12.07
N HIS A 26 25.20 11.50 -11.26
CA HIS A 26 23.92 12.17 -11.44
C HIS A 26 23.87 13.36 -10.48
N THR A 27 23.62 14.55 -11.02
CA THR A 27 23.37 15.73 -10.18
C THR A 27 22.25 15.39 -9.20
N ALA A 28 22.39 15.71 -7.92
CA ALA A 28 21.44 15.34 -6.87
C ALA A 28 19.99 15.77 -7.16
N SER A 29 19.79 16.67 -8.14
CA SER A 29 18.47 17.13 -8.61
C SER A 29 17.73 16.12 -9.50
N ASP A 30 18.41 15.16 -10.14
CA ASP A 30 17.82 14.26 -11.13
C ASP A 30 17.56 12.84 -10.60
N ALA A 31 17.97 12.54 -9.36
CA ALA A 31 17.75 11.24 -8.75
C ALA A 31 16.25 11.04 -8.43
N GLU A 32 15.68 9.90 -8.86
CA GLU A 32 14.26 9.56 -8.67
C GLU A 32 13.90 9.27 -7.20
N VAL A 33 14.90 8.89 -6.39
CA VAL A 33 14.80 8.67 -4.94
C VAL A 33 15.95 9.41 -4.28
N LEU A 34 15.65 10.29 -3.34
CA LEU A 34 16.66 10.94 -2.51
C LEU A 34 16.77 10.17 -1.19
N LEU A 35 17.98 9.76 -0.85
CA LEU A 35 18.31 9.00 0.33
C LEU A 35 19.24 9.83 1.22
N ALA A 36 18.83 10.11 2.44
CA ALA A 36 19.61 10.89 3.38
C ALA A 36 19.60 10.24 4.77
N LYS A 37 20.69 10.39 5.52
CA LYS A 37 20.75 10.04 6.94
C LYS A 37 21.00 11.28 7.76
N HIS A 38 20.13 11.57 8.71
CA HIS A 38 20.22 12.69 9.65
C HIS A 38 20.29 12.14 11.07
N GLY A 39 21.46 12.20 11.68
CA GLY A 39 21.68 11.57 12.98
C GLY A 39 21.36 10.08 12.94
N CYS A 40 20.38 9.67 13.72
CA CYS A 40 19.91 8.29 13.79
C CYS A 40 18.68 7.99 12.91
N SER A 41 18.27 8.93 12.04
CA SER A 41 17.09 8.79 11.19
C SER A 41 17.47 8.72 9.71
N GLY A 42 16.95 7.69 9.00
CA GLY A 42 16.99 7.60 7.55
C GLY A 42 15.80 8.30 6.93
N VAL A 43 16.00 9.07 5.87
CA VAL A 43 14.93 9.76 5.13
C VAL A 43 14.95 9.33 3.67
N ILE A 44 13.82 8.83 3.20
CA ILE A 44 13.56 8.47 1.80
C ILE A 44 12.60 9.51 1.23
N THR A 45 13.01 10.20 0.17
CA THR A 45 12.14 11.12 -0.56
C THR A 45 11.92 10.61 -1.98
N LEU A 46 10.66 10.30 -2.31
CA LEU A 46 10.25 9.97 -3.67
C LEU A 46 10.33 11.25 -4.51
N ASN A 47 11.10 11.26 -5.59
CA ASN A 47 11.47 12.48 -6.31
C ASN A 47 11.19 12.40 -7.82
N ARG A 48 9.97 12.02 -8.17
CA ARG A 48 9.41 12.13 -9.53
C ARG A 48 8.15 13.01 -9.52
N PRO A 49 8.22 14.28 -9.08
CA PRO A 49 7.01 15.10 -8.87
C PRO A 49 6.19 15.33 -10.15
N LYS A 50 6.82 15.34 -11.33
CA LYS A 50 6.14 15.45 -12.63
C LYS A 50 5.27 14.23 -12.94
N ALA A 51 5.65 13.06 -12.44
CA ALA A 51 4.90 11.80 -12.52
C ALA A 51 4.14 11.49 -11.22
N LEU A 52 3.83 12.50 -10.37
CA LEU A 52 3.17 12.33 -9.08
C LEU A 52 3.85 11.29 -8.19
N ASN A 53 5.16 11.18 -8.26
CA ASN A 53 6.00 10.22 -7.55
C ASN A 53 5.64 8.73 -7.82
N ALA A 54 5.08 8.43 -9.00
CA ALA A 54 4.79 7.06 -9.41
C ALA A 54 6.05 6.19 -9.37
N LEU A 55 5.91 4.97 -8.84
CA LEU A 55 7.02 4.02 -8.68
C LEU A 55 7.38 3.36 -10.01
N ASN A 56 8.68 3.28 -10.27
CA ASN A 56 9.23 2.38 -11.27
C ASN A 56 10.13 1.34 -10.61
N LEU A 57 10.57 0.34 -11.36
CA LEU A 57 11.38 -0.76 -10.86
C LEU A 57 12.70 -0.29 -10.23
N ASN A 58 13.33 0.75 -10.79
CA ASN A 58 14.56 1.32 -10.24
C ASN A 58 14.35 1.93 -8.84
N MET A 59 13.28 2.72 -8.67
CA MET A 59 12.92 3.28 -7.37
C MET A 59 12.66 2.17 -6.34
N THR A 60 11.90 1.12 -6.73
CA THR A 60 11.60 -0.02 -5.86
C THR A 60 12.87 -0.70 -5.35
N ARG A 61 13.84 -0.94 -6.25
CA ARG A 61 15.15 -1.54 -5.93
C ARG A 61 15.97 -0.66 -5.00
N LEU A 62 16.06 0.64 -5.30
CA LEU A 62 16.81 1.60 -4.48
C LEU A 62 16.24 1.70 -3.06
N ILE A 63 14.92 1.80 -2.94
CA ILE A 63 14.22 1.89 -1.64
C ILE A 63 14.44 0.60 -0.84
N TYR A 64 14.20 -0.57 -1.46
CA TYR A 64 14.38 -1.86 -0.80
C TYR A 64 15.80 -2.04 -0.27
N HIS A 65 16.81 -1.79 -1.13
CA HIS A 65 18.20 -1.91 -0.74
C HIS A 65 18.54 -0.98 0.45
N GLN A 66 18.08 0.26 0.40
CA GLN A 66 18.36 1.23 1.48
C GLN A 66 17.66 0.86 2.78
N ILE A 67 16.41 0.39 2.75
CA ILE A 67 15.70 -0.09 3.93
C ILE A 67 16.47 -1.24 4.57
N LYS A 68 16.97 -2.20 3.77
CA LYS A 68 17.75 -3.33 4.28
C LYS A 68 19.08 -2.88 4.91
N LEU A 69 19.78 -1.92 4.32
CA LEU A 69 21.00 -1.34 4.90
C LEU A 69 20.70 -0.68 6.26
N TRP A 70 19.62 0.10 6.35
CA TRP A 70 19.26 0.77 7.61
C TRP A 70 18.71 -0.21 8.66
N GLU A 71 18.08 -1.31 8.24
CA GLU A 71 17.63 -2.37 9.16
C GLU A 71 18.84 -3.00 9.90
N GLU A 72 19.95 -3.19 9.19
CA GLU A 72 21.19 -3.78 9.74
C GLU A 72 22.08 -2.74 10.47
N ASP A 73 21.90 -1.45 10.21
CA ASP A 73 22.69 -0.38 10.80
C ASP A 73 22.27 -0.11 12.27
N PRO A 74 23.15 -0.38 13.26
CA PRO A 74 22.82 -0.17 14.67
C PRO A 74 22.62 1.32 15.04
N GLU A 75 23.10 2.24 14.20
CA GLU A 75 22.98 3.69 14.40
C GLU A 75 21.72 4.27 13.71
N THR A 76 20.89 3.46 13.07
CA THR A 76 19.61 3.87 12.51
C THR A 76 18.48 3.41 13.42
N PHE A 77 17.63 4.32 13.88
CA PHE A 77 16.53 4.06 14.81
C PHE A 77 15.16 4.44 14.24
N LEU A 78 15.10 5.18 13.14
CA LEU A 78 13.88 5.66 12.53
C LEU A 78 14.05 5.72 11.01
N VAL A 79 13.01 5.33 10.26
CA VAL A 79 12.92 5.57 8.82
C VAL A 79 11.72 6.46 8.52
N ILE A 80 11.93 7.55 7.81
CA ILE A 80 10.89 8.48 7.37
C ILE A 80 10.78 8.40 5.84
N MET A 81 9.58 8.26 5.31
CA MET A 81 9.32 8.31 3.87
C MET A 81 8.36 9.45 3.54
N LYS A 82 8.66 10.20 2.47
CA LYS A 82 7.87 11.33 1.98
C LYS A 82 7.94 11.48 0.46
N GLY A 83 7.01 12.27 -0.10
CA GLY A 83 7.01 12.64 -1.53
C GLY A 83 7.49 14.07 -1.76
N ALA A 84 8.26 14.29 -2.82
CA ALA A 84 8.63 15.63 -3.28
C ALA A 84 7.50 16.30 -4.08
N GLY A 85 7.56 17.63 -4.22
CA GLY A 85 6.69 18.41 -5.11
C GLY A 85 5.33 18.81 -4.55
N GLY A 86 4.95 18.36 -3.34
CA GLY A 86 3.78 18.83 -2.58
C GLY A 86 2.41 18.49 -3.17
N LYS A 87 2.32 17.70 -4.25
CA LYS A 87 1.07 17.24 -4.86
C LYS A 87 0.72 15.81 -4.51
N ALA A 88 1.71 14.93 -4.47
CA ALA A 88 1.52 13.51 -4.20
C ALA A 88 2.60 13.01 -3.25
N PHE A 89 2.20 12.12 -2.36
CA PHE A 89 3.14 11.20 -1.73
C PHE A 89 3.62 10.20 -2.80
N CYS A 90 2.70 9.40 -3.35
CA CYS A 90 2.94 8.51 -4.47
C CYS A 90 1.59 8.09 -5.10
N ALA A 91 1.44 8.27 -6.39
CA ALA A 91 0.19 7.99 -7.11
C ALA A 91 0.08 6.54 -7.62
N GLY A 92 0.96 5.63 -7.20
CA GLY A 92 0.95 4.22 -7.58
C GLY A 92 2.19 3.80 -8.34
N GLY A 93 2.14 2.64 -8.99
CA GLY A 93 3.15 2.18 -9.94
C GLY A 93 3.08 2.95 -11.28
N ASP A 94 4.16 2.92 -12.04
CA ASP A 94 4.20 3.45 -13.42
C ASP A 94 3.51 2.45 -14.37
N ILE A 95 2.18 2.35 -14.20
CA ILE A 95 1.32 1.33 -14.82
C ILE A 95 1.35 1.41 -16.35
N VAL A 96 1.53 2.60 -16.91
CA VAL A 96 1.66 2.78 -18.37
C VAL A 96 2.90 2.05 -18.87
N ALA A 97 4.06 2.27 -18.25
CA ALA A 97 5.29 1.59 -18.62
C ALA A 97 5.20 0.06 -18.43
N ILE A 98 4.52 -0.38 -17.37
CA ILE A 98 4.30 -1.81 -17.08
C ILE A 98 3.45 -2.47 -18.17
N THR A 99 2.34 -1.85 -18.57
CA THR A 99 1.47 -2.41 -19.61
C THR A 99 2.13 -2.41 -20.99
N GLU A 100 2.90 -1.38 -21.34
CA GLU A 100 3.66 -1.35 -22.59
C GLU A 100 4.71 -2.47 -22.62
N ALA A 101 5.45 -2.67 -21.55
CA ALA A 101 6.41 -3.77 -21.44
C ALA A 101 5.73 -5.14 -21.51
N GLY A 102 4.56 -5.30 -20.88
CA GLY A 102 3.79 -6.54 -20.93
C GLY A 102 3.33 -6.91 -22.33
N LYS A 103 2.93 -5.92 -23.16
CA LYS A 103 2.55 -6.14 -24.57
C LYS A 103 3.70 -6.67 -25.42
N THR A 104 4.94 -6.32 -25.08
CA THR A 104 6.14 -6.74 -25.79
C THR A 104 6.78 -8.02 -25.24
N GLY A 105 6.18 -8.64 -24.22
CA GLY A 105 6.70 -9.86 -23.58
C GLY A 105 7.96 -9.64 -22.72
N GLY A 106 8.24 -8.39 -22.34
CA GLY A 106 9.37 -8.05 -21.46
C GLY A 106 9.15 -8.51 -20.01
N SER A 107 10.24 -8.82 -19.30
CA SER A 107 10.18 -9.24 -17.88
C SER A 107 9.83 -8.08 -16.93
N LEU A 108 9.88 -6.82 -17.37
CA LEU A 108 9.70 -5.63 -16.55
C LEU A 108 8.44 -5.71 -15.67
N ALA A 109 7.32 -6.16 -16.23
CA ALA A 109 6.06 -6.22 -15.51
C ALA A 109 6.11 -7.28 -14.39
N GLN A 110 6.65 -8.46 -14.68
CA GLN A 110 6.81 -9.52 -13.68
C GLN A 110 7.78 -9.10 -12.57
N ASP A 111 8.92 -8.51 -12.96
CA ASP A 111 9.94 -8.05 -12.03
C ASP A 111 9.41 -6.92 -11.15
N PHE A 112 8.63 -5.99 -11.71
CA PHE A 112 8.05 -4.88 -10.97
C PHE A 112 7.12 -5.36 -9.85
N PHE A 113 6.09 -6.13 -10.16
CA PHE A 113 5.16 -6.62 -9.14
C PHE A 113 5.86 -7.47 -8.09
N LYS A 114 6.80 -8.33 -8.54
CA LYS A 114 7.58 -9.16 -7.63
C LYS A 114 8.39 -8.33 -6.64
N GLU A 115 9.15 -7.37 -7.13
CA GLU A 115 10.07 -6.58 -6.31
C GLU A 115 9.33 -5.53 -5.47
N GLU A 116 8.21 -4.99 -5.98
CA GLU A 116 7.33 -4.11 -5.21
C GLU A 116 6.72 -4.84 -4.01
N TYR A 117 6.23 -6.08 -4.20
CA TYR A 117 5.65 -6.84 -3.09
C TYR A 117 6.72 -7.30 -2.08
N ILE A 118 7.94 -7.57 -2.53
CA ILE A 118 9.08 -7.81 -1.63
C ILE A 118 9.37 -6.54 -0.81
N LEU A 119 9.33 -5.36 -1.42
CA LEU A 119 9.49 -4.08 -0.72
C LEU A 119 8.37 -3.84 0.29
N ASN A 120 7.10 -4.10 -0.09
CA ASN A 120 5.96 -3.96 0.84
C ASN A 120 6.11 -4.88 2.06
N ASN A 121 6.56 -6.13 1.85
CA ASN A 121 6.87 -7.04 2.94
C ASN A 121 8.02 -6.54 3.83
N ALA A 122 9.05 -5.93 3.24
CA ALA A 122 10.17 -5.37 4.01
C ALA A 122 9.76 -4.18 4.88
N ILE A 123 8.80 -3.36 4.42
CA ILE A 123 8.22 -2.26 5.21
C ILE A 123 7.31 -2.80 6.30
N GLY A 124 6.59 -3.90 6.04
CA GLY A 124 5.66 -4.52 6.96
C GLY A 124 6.35 -4.90 8.27
N ALA A 125 6.10 -4.12 9.32
CA ALA A 125 6.48 -4.51 10.66
C ALA A 125 5.65 -5.70 11.12
N ILE A 126 6.23 -6.58 11.94
CA ILE A 126 5.42 -7.51 12.74
C ILE A 126 4.63 -6.67 13.75
N ILE A 127 3.51 -6.16 13.32
CA ILE A 127 2.49 -5.62 14.20
C ILE A 127 1.40 -6.67 14.22
N PRO A 128 1.04 -7.26 15.40
CA PRO A 128 -0.33 -7.67 15.57
C PRO A 128 -1.13 -6.40 15.34
N LEU A 129 -1.91 -6.33 14.26
CA LEU A 129 -2.86 -5.25 14.05
C LEU A 129 -3.86 -5.25 15.20
N MET A 130 -3.48 -4.64 16.32
CA MET A 130 -4.43 -4.12 17.28
C MET A 130 -5.02 -2.86 16.66
N PHE A 131 -5.84 -3.03 15.63
CA PHE A 131 -6.89 -2.07 15.34
C PHE A 131 -7.67 -1.92 16.62
N GLY A 132 -7.72 -0.70 17.16
CA GLY A 132 -8.37 -0.34 18.39
C GLY A 132 -9.82 -0.81 18.44
N ALA A 133 -9.99 -2.06 18.82
CA ALA A 133 -11.25 -2.68 19.08
C ALA A 133 -11.20 -3.18 20.51
N LEU A 134 -11.93 -2.50 21.37
CA LEU A 134 -12.54 -3.05 22.56
C LEU A 134 -11.60 -3.86 23.47
N ARG A 135 -10.86 -3.17 24.33
CA ARG A 135 -10.61 -3.68 25.68
C ARG A 135 -11.95 -3.84 26.41
N LYS A 136 -12.73 -4.85 26.07
CA LYS A 136 -13.61 -5.51 27.03
C LYS A 136 -12.83 -6.71 27.54
N VAL A 137 -12.22 -6.48 28.70
CA VAL A 137 -11.62 -7.47 29.55
C VAL A 137 -12.60 -8.63 29.77
N ILE A 138 -12.24 -9.80 29.28
CA ILE A 138 -12.76 -11.06 29.80
C ILE A 138 -11.68 -11.55 30.79
N PRO A 139 -11.95 -11.61 32.09
CA PRO A 139 -11.00 -12.18 33.03
C PRO A 139 -11.03 -13.71 32.89
N GLY A 140 -9.87 -14.31 32.66
CA GLY A 140 -9.65 -15.73 32.88
C GLY A 140 -9.25 -16.56 31.67
N LEU A 141 -8.12 -16.26 31.03
CA LEU A 141 -7.35 -17.27 30.27
C LEU A 141 -5.84 -16.96 30.38
N SER A 142 -5.20 -17.55 31.34
CA SER A 142 -3.76 -17.70 31.42
C SER A 142 -3.37 -18.93 30.57
N GLY A 143 -2.83 -18.70 29.39
CA GLY A 143 -2.23 -19.72 28.57
C GLY A 143 -1.11 -19.09 27.75
N THR A 144 0.13 -19.23 28.19
CA THR A 144 1.33 -18.91 27.40
C THR A 144 1.40 -19.88 26.24
N MET A 145 1.02 -19.45 25.04
CA MET A 145 1.40 -20.15 23.82
C MET A 145 2.77 -19.62 23.38
N ASP A 146 3.80 -20.44 23.56
CA ASP A 146 5.11 -20.24 22.97
C ASP A 146 5.00 -20.36 21.43
N PHE A 147 4.91 -19.20 20.75
CA PHE A 147 5.06 -19.17 19.31
C PHE A 147 6.55 -19.28 18.96
N ASN A 148 6.87 -20.28 18.15
CA ASN A 148 8.20 -20.52 17.62
C ASN A 148 8.64 -19.39 16.68
N ILE A 149 9.49 -18.49 17.18
CA ILE A 149 9.92 -17.21 16.58
C ILE A 149 10.90 -17.41 15.38
N GLY A 150 11.15 -18.65 14.95
CA GLY A 150 12.22 -18.97 13.98
C GLY A 150 12.04 -18.47 12.54
N SER A 151 10.82 -18.13 12.09
CA SER A 151 10.53 -17.77 10.68
C SER A 151 10.25 -16.29 10.40
N LEU A 152 10.34 -15.42 11.41
CA LEU A 152 9.84 -14.04 11.43
C LEU A 152 10.91 -12.97 11.06
N ARG A 153 11.94 -13.31 10.31
CA ARG A 153 13.14 -12.45 10.17
C ARG A 153 13.16 -11.46 9.01
N ARG A 154 12.05 -11.11 8.35
CA ARG A 154 12.09 -10.30 7.11
C ARG A 154 11.28 -9.02 7.08
N THR A 155 10.85 -8.50 8.20
CA THR A 155 10.13 -7.23 8.30
C THR A 155 11.02 -6.14 8.89
N CYS A 156 10.80 -4.87 8.53
CA CYS A 156 11.58 -3.76 9.04
C CYS A 156 11.39 -3.61 10.56
N LYS A 157 12.44 -3.87 11.31
CA LYS A 157 12.43 -3.80 12.78
C LYS A 157 12.48 -2.35 13.30
N LYS A 158 12.86 -1.41 12.46
CA LYS A 158 12.98 0.01 12.82
C LYS A 158 11.62 0.69 12.70
N PRO A 159 11.25 1.58 13.61
CA PRO A 159 10.10 2.45 13.44
C PRO A 159 10.09 3.11 12.06
N TYR A 160 8.92 3.07 11.41
CA TYR A 160 8.73 3.61 10.06
C TYR A 160 7.58 4.61 10.07
N VAL A 161 7.84 5.80 9.54
CA VAL A 161 6.87 6.91 9.44
C VAL A 161 6.67 7.28 7.97
N ALA A 162 5.47 7.08 7.43
CA ALA A 162 5.08 7.59 6.12
C ALA A 162 4.35 8.92 6.26
N LEU A 163 4.92 9.99 5.69
CA LEU A 163 4.29 11.32 5.60
C LEU A 163 3.48 11.39 4.30
N ILE A 164 2.22 10.94 4.35
CA ILE A 164 1.34 10.83 3.17
C ILE A 164 0.67 12.16 2.82
N ASP A 165 1.46 13.22 2.64
CA ASP A 165 1.00 14.58 2.30
C ASP A 165 0.71 14.70 0.80
N GLY A 166 -0.52 14.41 0.37
CA GLY A 166 -0.96 14.45 -1.02
C GLY A 166 -1.58 13.15 -1.53
N ILE A 167 -1.62 12.98 -2.85
CA ILE A 167 -2.18 11.77 -3.49
C ILE A 167 -1.40 10.53 -3.04
N THR A 168 -2.13 9.52 -2.57
CA THR A 168 -1.61 8.25 -2.07
C THR A 168 -2.50 7.13 -2.61
N MET A 169 -2.05 6.44 -3.66
CA MET A 169 -2.82 5.41 -4.38
C MET A 169 -1.90 4.24 -4.75
N GLY A 170 -2.46 3.04 -4.97
CA GLY A 170 -1.73 1.86 -5.43
C GLY A 170 -0.40 1.64 -4.70
N GLY A 171 0.73 1.59 -5.40
CA GLY A 171 2.07 1.45 -4.80
C GLY A 171 2.37 2.44 -3.69
N GLY A 172 1.81 3.67 -3.72
CA GLY A 172 1.91 4.64 -2.63
C GLY A 172 1.20 4.17 -1.36
N VAL A 173 0.11 3.44 -1.49
CA VAL A 173 -0.55 2.78 -0.37
C VAL A 173 0.38 1.70 0.19
N GLY A 174 0.97 0.84 -0.65
CA GLY A 174 1.91 -0.19 -0.25
C GLY A 174 3.14 0.34 0.48
N LEU A 175 3.66 1.50 0.08
CA LEU A 175 4.76 2.18 0.77
C LEU A 175 4.38 2.78 2.13
N SER A 176 3.09 2.88 2.44
CA SER A 176 2.62 3.57 3.66
C SER A 176 1.93 2.65 4.66
N VAL A 177 0.95 1.82 4.22
CA VAL A 177 0.03 1.12 5.13
C VAL A 177 0.69 0.04 5.98
N HIS A 178 1.82 -0.50 5.54
CA HIS A 178 2.55 -1.54 6.24
C HIS A 178 3.56 -0.99 7.27
N GLY A 179 3.77 0.32 7.30
CA GLY A 179 4.62 0.98 8.29
C GLY A 179 3.93 1.19 9.64
N HIS A 180 4.71 1.55 10.65
CA HIS A 180 4.20 1.80 12.01
C HIS A 180 3.27 3.01 12.07
N PHE A 181 3.65 4.10 11.39
CA PHE A 181 2.96 5.37 11.44
C PHE A 181 2.66 5.90 10.05
N ARG A 182 1.44 6.37 9.85
CA ARG A 182 0.94 7.02 8.62
C ARG A 182 0.37 8.37 9.00
N VAL A 183 1.04 9.42 8.59
CA VAL A 183 0.65 10.80 8.88
C VAL A 183 -0.06 11.37 7.67
N ALA A 184 -1.38 11.51 7.74
CA ALA A 184 -2.19 12.19 6.73
C ALA A 184 -2.23 13.69 6.96
N SER A 185 -2.50 14.46 5.92
CA SER A 185 -2.77 15.90 5.98
C SER A 185 -4.09 16.23 5.28
N GLU A 186 -4.51 17.50 5.28
CA GLU A 186 -5.66 17.96 4.50
C GLU A 186 -5.50 17.80 2.99
N LYS A 187 -4.26 17.60 2.52
CA LYS A 187 -3.96 17.31 1.11
C LYS A 187 -4.03 15.83 0.76
N THR A 188 -4.03 14.94 1.76
CA THR A 188 -4.05 13.50 1.50
C THR A 188 -5.30 13.13 0.75
N LEU A 189 -5.12 12.45 -0.38
CA LEU A 189 -6.17 11.83 -1.18
C LEU A 189 -5.83 10.35 -1.32
N PHE A 190 -6.51 9.53 -0.54
CA PHE A 190 -6.32 8.08 -0.51
C PHE A 190 -7.37 7.39 -1.38
N ALA A 191 -6.96 6.44 -2.21
CA ALA A 191 -7.87 5.54 -2.92
C ALA A 191 -7.13 4.27 -3.38
N MET A 192 -7.93 3.21 -3.63
CA MET A 192 -7.54 1.98 -4.32
C MET A 192 -8.45 1.80 -5.55
N PRO A 193 -8.17 2.51 -6.68
CA PRO A 193 -9.07 2.56 -7.83
C PRO A 193 -8.79 1.46 -8.87
N GLU A 194 -8.11 0.38 -8.50
CA GLU A 194 -7.55 -0.63 -9.38
C GLU A 194 -8.61 -1.37 -10.21
N THR A 195 -9.83 -1.57 -9.66
CA THR A 195 -10.94 -2.21 -10.37
C THR A 195 -11.37 -1.45 -11.63
N ALA A 196 -11.15 -0.13 -11.65
CA ALA A 196 -11.46 0.71 -12.80
C ALA A 196 -10.45 0.59 -13.95
N ILE A 197 -9.30 -0.05 -13.71
CA ILE A 197 -8.26 -0.28 -14.71
C ILE A 197 -8.00 -1.76 -14.98
N GLY A 198 -8.96 -2.64 -14.60
CA GLY A 198 -8.82 -4.07 -14.86
C GLY A 198 -7.75 -4.77 -13.99
N LEU A 199 -7.39 -4.15 -12.85
CA LEU A 199 -6.51 -4.69 -11.82
C LEU A 199 -7.34 -4.95 -10.54
N PHE A 200 -6.72 -5.15 -9.43
CA PHE A 200 -7.31 -5.31 -8.10
C PHE A 200 -6.51 -4.49 -7.09
N PRO A 201 -7.06 -4.11 -5.93
CA PRO A 201 -6.31 -3.45 -4.86
C PRO A 201 -5.18 -4.36 -4.35
N ASP A 202 -3.99 -4.19 -4.91
CA ASP A 202 -2.79 -4.97 -4.62
C ASP A 202 -1.96 -4.36 -3.46
N VAL A 203 -0.65 -4.57 -3.44
CA VAL A 203 0.33 -4.05 -2.48
C VAL A 203 -0.03 -4.31 -1.02
N GLY A 204 -0.63 -5.46 -0.75
CA GLY A 204 -1.17 -5.84 0.56
C GLY A 204 -2.59 -5.32 0.80
N GLY A 205 -3.32 -4.90 -0.22
CA GLY A 205 -4.73 -4.50 -0.15
C GLY A 205 -5.60 -5.58 0.46
N GLY A 206 -5.39 -6.84 0.06
CA GLY A 206 -6.05 -8.01 0.64
C GLY A 206 -5.74 -8.22 2.14
N TYR A 207 -4.68 -7.61 2.66
CA TYR A 207 -4.33 -7.68 4.07
C TYR A 207 -4.97 -6.55 4.89
N PHE A 208 -4.78 -5.28 4.49
CA PHE A 208 -5.23 -4.17 5.33
C PHE A 208 -6.71 -3.81 5.14
N LEU A 209 -7.26 -3.89 3.91
CA LEU A 209 -8.65 -3.50 3.64
C LEU A 209 -9.67 -4.33 4.42
N PRO A 210 -9.61 -5.68 4.48
CA PRO A 210 -10.59 -6.46 5.25
C PRO A 210 -10.46 -6.26 6.77
N ARG A 211 -9.41 -5.60 7.24
CA ARG A 211 -9.16 -5.27 8.65
C ARG A 211 -9.64 -3.88 9.04
N LEU A 212 -10.13 -3.08 8.09
CA LEU A 212 -10.81 -1.81 8.38
C LEU A 212 -12.19 -2.07 9.03
N PRO A 213 -12.74 -1.10 9.80
CA PRO A 213 -14.01 -1.27 10.47
C PRO A 213 -15.17 -1.65 9.52
N GLY A 214 -15.96 -2.62 9.93
CA GLY A 214 -17.16 -3.05 9.17
C GLY A 214 -16.84 -3.49 7.75
N LYS A 215 -17.57 -2.96 6.77
CA LYS A 215 -17.41 -3.24 5.34
C LYS A 215 -16.74 -2.09 4.57
N ILE A 216 -16.16 -1.09 5.27
CA ILE A 216 -15.50 0.05 4.64
C ILE A 216 -14.40 -0.40 3.67
N GLY A 217 -13.59 -1.39 4.07
CA GLY A 217 -12.51 -1.89 3.22
C GLY A 217 -13.00 -2.51 1.91
N LEU A 218 -14.04 -3.36 1.99
CA LEU A 218 -14.65 -3.96 0.80
C LEU A 218 -15.31 -2.88 -0.08
N TYR A 219 -16.00 -1.91 0.54
CA TYR A 219 -16.59 -0.77 -0.16
C TYR A 219 -15.53 0.02 -0.95
N ILE A 220 -14.42 0.40 -0.29
CA ILE A 220 -13.32 1.13 -0.94
C ILE A 220 -12.70 0.30 -2.06
N ALA A 221 -12.48 -1.00 -1.83
CA ALA A 221 -11.84 -1.90 -2.77
C ALA A 221 -12.64 -2.07 -4.08
N LEU A 222 -13.96 -2.24 -3.96
CA LEU A 222 -14.82 -2.47 -5.12
C LEU A 222 -15.16 -1.18 -5.88
N THR A 223 -15.31 -0.05 -5.16
CA THR A 223 -15.80 1.21 -5.76
C THR A 223 -14.69 2.19 -6.14
N GLY A 224 -13.46 1.98 -5.63
CA GLY A 224 -12.38 2.96 -5.74
C GLY A 224 -12.69 4.27 -5.00
N PHE A 225 -13.51 4.22 -3.93
CA PHE A 225 -13.93 5.41 -3.19
C PHE A 225 -12.72 6.18 -2.65
N ARG A 226 -12.79 7.51 -2.77
CA ARG A 226 -11.69 8.41 -2.41
C ARG A 226 -11.93 9.02 -1.05
N LEU A 227 -11.02 8.77 -0.11
CA LEU A 227 -10.98 9.42 1.19
C LEU A 227 -10.02 10.60 1.16
N LYS A 228 -10.40 11.71 1.78
CA LYS A 228 -9.58 12.93 1.80
C LYS A 228 -9.32 13.40 3.22
N GLY A 229 -8.12 13.87 3.45
CA GLY A 229 -7.78 14.57 4.67
C GLY A 229 -7.99 13.70 5.92
N ARG A 230 -8.73 14.24 6.87
CA ARG A 230 -9.02 13.57 8.14
C ARG A 230 -9.86 12.31 8.00
N ASP A 231 -10.62 12.15 6.91
CA ASP A 231 -11.40 10.94 6.68
C ASP A 231 -10.50 9.70 6.50
N VAL A 232 -9.27 9.89 6.03
CA VAL A 232 -8.27 8.80 5.95
C VAL A 232 -7.91 8.27 7.34
N GLN A 233 -7.82 9.16 8.35
CA GLN A 233 -7.63 8.77 9.74
C GLN A 233 -8.91 8.15 10.33
N LYS A 234 -10.08 8.75 10.08
CA LYS A 234 -11.37 8.25 10.59
C LYS A 234 -11.72 6.87 10.05
N ALA A 235 -11.31 6.55 8.83
CA ALA A 235 -11.44 5.22 8.25
C ALA A 235 -10.48 4.18 8.85
N GLY A 236 -9.53 4.59 9.70
CA GLY A 236 -8.53 3.71 10.30
C GLY A 236 -7.30 3.45 9.42
N ILE A 237 -7.16 4.15 8.29
CA ILE A 237 -6.03 3.99 7.36
C ILE A 237 -4.82 4.78 7.86
N ALA A 238 -4.96 6.09 8.10
CA ALA A 238 -3.91 6.87 8.74
C ALA A 238 -3.95 6.72 10.27
N THR A 239 -2.78 6.77 10.90
CA THR A 239 -2.65 6.75 12.37
C THR A 239 -2.82 8.14 12.97
N HIS A 240 -2.31 9.17 12.27
CA HIS A 240 -2.33 10.56 12.72
C HIS A 240 -2.76 11.47 11.57
N PHE A 241 -3.33 12.62 11.95
CA PHE A 241 -3.64 13.70 11.01
C PHE A 241 -2.93 14.97 11.46
N ILE A 242 -2.08 15.51 10.60
CA ILE A 242 -1.27 16.69 10.88
C ILE A 242 -1.37 17.65 9.69
N HIS A 243 -1.75 18.91 9.94
CA HIS A 243 -1.85 19.91 8.87
C HIS A 243 -0.53 20.03 8.10
N SER A 244 -0.61 20.06 6.77
CA SER A 244 0.56 20.07 5.87
C SER A 244 1.56 21.16 6.20
N GLN A 245 1.09 22.30 6.68
CA GLN A 245 1.96 23.41 7.15
C GLN A 245 2.85 23.04 8.33
N LYS A 246 2.46 22.04 9.14
CA LYS A 246 3.21 21.57 10.30
C LYS A 246 4.15 20.40 9.99
N ILE A 247 3.99 19.75 8.84
CA ILE A 247 4.81 18.59 8.45
C ILE A 247 6.32 18.91 8.44
N PRO A 248 6.79 20.06 7.93
CA PRO A 248 8.21 20.40 7.99
C PRO A 248 8.74 20.51 9.42
N SER A 249 7.96 21.08 10.35
CA SER A 249 8.34 21.16 11.76
C SER A 249 8.33 19.80 12.43
N LEU A 250 7.31 18.97 12.16
CA LEU A 250 7.24 17.58 12.62
C LEU A 250 8.46 16.79 12.15
N GLU A 251 8.80 16.86 10.86
CA GLU A 251 9.98 16.17 10.32
C GLU A 251 11.25 16.61 11.05
N LYS A 252 11.43 17.91 11.24
CA LYS A 252 12.58 18.46 11.98
C LYS A 252 12.63 17.89 13.41
N ASP A 253 11.52 17.86 14.14
CA ASP A 253 11.48 17.35 15.51
C ASP A 253 11.78 15.85 15.57
N LEU A 254 11.21 15.03 14.64
CA LEU A 254 11.56 13.63 14.50
C LEU A 254 13.05 13.39 14.24
N LEU A 255 13.69 14.23 13.42
CA LEU A 255 15.12 14.15 13.10
C LEU A 255 16.03 14.55 14.26
N THR A 256 15.53 15.28 15.27
CA THR A 256 16.29 15.65 16.47
C THR A 256 16.31 14.58 17.55
N LEU A 257 15.45 13.57 17.44
CA LEU A 257 15.39 12.47 18.40
C LEU A 257 16.70 11.68 18.39
N LYS A 258 17.13 11.27 19.59
CA LYS A 258 18.33 10.46 19.77
C LYS A 258 17.92 9.04 20.15
N SER A 259 18.20 8.07 19.27
CA SER A 259 17.86 6.65 19.47
C SER A 259 16.40 6.45 19.93
N PRO A 260 15.39 7.02 19.20
CA PRO A 260 14.02 7.02 19.67
C PRO A 260 13.45 5.61 19.75
N SER A 261 12.69 5.36 20.80
CA SER A 261 11.77 4.23 20.89
C SER A 261 10.52 4.52 20.01
N LYS A 262 9.68 3.53 19.89
CA LYS A 262 8.39 3.70 19.20
C LYS A 262 7.47 4.65 19.99
N GLU A 263 7.54 4.60 21.30
CA GLU A 263 6.80 5.47 22.21
C GLU A 263 7.22 6.94 22.05
N ASP A 264 8.53 7.24 21.99
CA ASP A 264 9.02 8.60 21.77
C ASP A 264 8.50 9.20 20.47
N ILE A 265 8.44 8.37 19.40
CA ILE A 265 7.89 8.79 18.11
C ILE A 265 6.38 9.03 18.22
N THR A 266 5.65 8.15 18.93
CA THR A 266 4.22 8.29 19.18
C THR A 266 3.92 9.60 19.90
N ASP A 267 4.67 9.94 20.95
CA ASP A 267 4.47 11.15 21.72
C ASP A 267 4.64 12.42 20.87
N VAL A 268 5.64 12.45 19.99
CA VAL A 268 5.84 13.55 19.03
C VAL A 268 4.64 13.63 18.07
N LEU A 269 4.24 12.52 17.45
CA LEU A 269 3.14 12.48 16.49
C LEU A 269 1.82 12.89 17.13
N ASP A 270 1.51 12.38 18.33
CA ASP A 270 0.32 12.71 19.10
C ASP A 270 0.26 14.20 19.47
N ALA A 271 1.39 14.80 19.83
CA ALA A 271 1.45 16.23 20.13
C ALA A 271 1.06 17.07 18.90
N TYR A 272 1.55 16.73 17.72
CA TYR A 272 1.21 17.41 16.47
C TYR A 272 -0.23 17.11 16.01
N ASP A 273 -0.73 15.88 16.18
CA ASP A 273 -2.12 15.50 15.89
C ASP A 273 -3.10 16.31 16.75
N LYS A 274 -2.84 16.39 18.07
CA LYS A 274 -3.63 17.21 19.01
C LYS A 274 -3.67 18.68 18.60
N GLN A 275 -2.55 19.25 18.17
CA GLN A 275 -2.49 20.64 17.68
C GLN A 275 -3.19 20.83 16.32
N SER A 276 -3.41 19.77 15.57
CA SER A 276 -4.08 19.77 14.27
C SER A 276 -5.57 19.44 14.38
N LYS A 277 -6.07 19.16 15.57
CA LYS A 277 -7.51 19.02 15.82
C LYS A 277 -8.17 20.41 15.63
N ALA A 278 -8.64 20.69 14.41
CA ALA A 278 -9.60 21.74 14.16
C ALA A 278 -10.91 21.40 14.88
N SER A 279 -11.76 22.41 15.10
CA SER A 279 -13.06 22.32 15.79
C SER A 279 -13.71 20.93 15.75
N LYS A 280 -14.31 20.53 16.85
CA LYS A 280 -14.77 19.19 17.22
C LYS A 280 -15.64 18.43 16.20
N ASP A 281 -16.02 18.97 15.05
CA ASP A 281 -17.27 18.59 14.40
C ASP A 281 -17.27 18.34 12.89
N ASP A 282 -16.13 18.13 12.25
CA ASP A 282 -16.18 17.62 10.88
C ASP A 282 -16.63 16.15 10.92
N PRO A 283 -17.88 15.82 10.50
CA PRO A 283 -18.34 14.44 10.48
C PRO A 283 -17.47 13.61 9.52
N PHE A 284 -17.36 12.30 9.79
CA PHE A 284 -16.75 11.39 8.83
C PHE A 284 -17.61 11.35 7.55
N ILE A 285 -17.00 11.50 6.38
CA ILE A 285 -17.75 11.57 5.12
C ILE A 285 -18.68 10.36 4.88
N LEU A 286 -18.34 9.20 5.44
CA LEU A 286 -19.15 7.99 5.36
C LEU A 286 -20.08 7.79 6.56
N ALA A 287 -20.09 8.70 7.56
CA ALA A 287 -20.83 8.48 8.82
C ALA A 287 -22.31 8.17 8.58
N GLU A 288 -23.00 8.94 7.73
CA GLU A 288 -24.40 8.74 7.41
C GLU A 288 -24.69 7.47 6.58
N HIS A 289 -23.65 6.86 6.01
CA HIS A 289 -23.77 5.71 5.14
C HIS A 289 -23.17 4.42 5.74
N LEU A 290 -22.59 4.47 6.93
CA LEU A 290 -21.91 3.30 7.52
C LEU A 290 -22.82 2.09 7.66
N ASP A 291 -24.05 2.28 8.17
CA ASP A 291 -25.02 1.18 8.33
C ASP A 291 -25.43 0.59 6.97
N LYS A 292 -25.62 1.46 5.96
CA LYS A 292 -25.89 1.02 4.60
C LYS A 292 -24.70 0.29 3.97
N ILE A 293 -23.48 0.80 4.13
CA ILE A 293 -22.28 0.13 3.67
C ILE A 293 -22.17 -1.26 4.32
N ASN A 294 -22.37 -1.34 5.65
CA ASN A 294 -22.28 -2.60 6.38
C ASN A 294 -23.34 -3.61 5.93
N SER A 295 -24.58 -3.18 5.68
CA SER A 295 -25.65 -4.07 5.26
C SER A 295 -25.58 -4.45 3.78
N LEU A 296 -25.37 -3.47 2.89
CA LEU A 296 -25.41 -3.69 1.44
C LEU A 296 -24.18 -4.44 0.91
N PHE A 297 -22.99 -4.22 1.54
CA PHE A 297 -21.76 -4.91 1.20
C PHE A 297 -21.51 -6.17 2.05
N SER A 298 -22.56 -6.73 2.70
CA SER A 298 -22.46 -7.95 3.49
C SER A 298 -22.64 -9.25 2.68
N GLY A 299 -23.02 -9.14 1.41
CA GLY A 299 -23.22 -10.29 0.53
C GLY A 299 -22.02 -11.24 0.45
N ASN A 300 -22.27 -12.50 0.12
CA ASN A 300 -21.25 -13.54 -0.01
C ASN A 300 -20.58 -13.55 -1.39
N SER A 301 -21.10 -12.78 -2.33
CA SER A 301 -20.59 -12.58 -3.68
C SER A 301 -20.82 -11.14 -4.14
N VAL A 302 -20.22 -10.76 -5.27
CA VAL A 302 -20.44 -9.44 -5.89
C VAL A 302 -21.88 -9.34 -6.41
N GLU A 303 -22.43 -10.43 -6.93
CA GLU A 303 -23.81 -10.52 -7.39
C GLU A 303 -24.81 -10.24 -6.27
N GLU A 304 -24.61 -10.81 -5.08
CA GLU A 304 -25.45 -10.52 -3.92
C GLU A 304 -25.33 -9.05 -3.49
N ILE A 305 -24.14 -8.46 -3.53
CA ILE A 305 -23.95 -7.03 -3.24
C ILE A 305 -24.75 -6.19 -4.24
N ILE A 306 -24.68 -6.51 -5.54
CA ILE A 306 -25.43 -5.80 -6.58
C ILE A 306 -26.93 -5.95 -6.34
N GLU A 307 -27.41 -7.13 -5.98
CA GLU A 307 -28.82 -7.37 -5.69
C GLU A 307 -29.28 -6.60 -4.45
N ASN A 308 -28.49 -6.60 -3.37
CA ASN A 308 -28.78 -5.79 -2.17
C ASN A 308 -28.90 -4.29 -2.51
N LEU A 309 -28.00 -3.79 -3.35
CA LEU A 309 -28.03 -2.40 -3.80
C LEU A 309 -29.27 -2.10 -4.66
N LYS A 310 -29.70 -3.01 -5.54
CA LYS A 310 -30.93 -2.87 -6.34
C LYS A 310 -32.17 -2.85 -5.45
N GLN A 311 -32.24 -3.73 -4.46
CA GLN A 311 -33.36 -3.83 -3.53
C GLN A 311 -33.48 -2.62 -2.61
N ASP A 312 -32.36 -2.05 -2.11
CA ASP A 312 -32.37 -0.83 -1.31
C ASP A 312 -32.90 0.37 -2.10
N GLY A 313 -32.49 0.53 -3.36
CA GLY A 313 -32.97 1.55 -4.30
C GLY A 313 -32.78 2.98 -3.85
N SER A 314 -32.12 3.24 -2.72
CA SER A 314 -31.83 4.60 -2.26
C SER A 314 -30.84 5.33 -3.19
N PRO A 315 -30.80 6.69 -3.14
CA PRO A 315 -29.84 7.45 -3.93
C PRO A 315 -28.39 6.99 -3.73
N PHE A 316 -28.02 6.62 -2.49
CA PHE A 316 -26.72 6.05 -2.20
C PHE A 316 -26.50 4.73 -2.95
N ALA A 317 -27.44 3.78 -2.83
CA ALA A 317 -27.33 2.47 -3.47
C ALA A 317 -27.26 2.56 -5.00
N LEU A 318 -28.13 3.38 -5.61
CA LEU A 318 -28.13 3.61 -7.06
C LEU A 318 -26.81 4.23 -7.55
N GLN A 319 -26.22 5.12 -6.76
CA GLN A 319 -24.91 5.69 -7.08
C GLN A 319 -23.83 4.61 -7.06
N GLN A 320 -23.87 3.67 -6.08
CA GLN A 320 -22.90 2.58 -6.02
C GLN A 320 -23.10 1.58 -7.19
N LEU A 321 -24.32 1.25 -7.55
CA LEU A 321 -24.61 0.46 -8.75
C LEU A 321 -23.99 1.06 -10.00
N LYS A 322 -24.19 2.38 -10.20
CA LYS A 322 -23.61 3.12 -11.33
C LYS A 322 -22.08 3.12 -11.28
N THR A 323 -21.49 3.10 -10.09
CA THR A 323 -20.04 3.02 -9.93
C THR A 323 -19.54 1.62 -10.29
N LEU A 324 -20.13 0.58 -9.69
CA LEU A 324 -19.71 -0.81 -9.91
C LEU A 324 -19.89 -1.23 -11.39
N SER A 325 -20.93 -0.75 -12.08
CA SER A 325 -21.17 -1.09 -13.49
C SER A 325 -20.09 -0.58 -14.46
N LYS A 326 -19.20 0.30 -14.02
CA LYS A 326 -18.07 0.80 -14.82
C LYS A 326 -16.79 0.00 -14.60
N MET A 327 -16.72 -0.78 -13.52
CA MET A 327 -15.54 -1.55 -13.15
C MET A 327 -15.45 -2.83 -13.97
N SER A 328 -14.23 -3.37 -14.12
CA SER A 328 -14.05 -4.68 -14.75
C SER A 328 -14.78 -5.76 -13.95
N PRO A 329 -15.68 -6.55 -14.56
CA PRO A 329 -16.35 -7.68 -13.91
C PRO A 329 -15.37 -8.67 -13.29
N THR A 330 -14.30 -9.00 -14.01
CA THR A 330 -13.22 -9.86 -13.51
C THR A 330 -12.57 -9.25 -12.27
N SER A 331 -12.22 -7.96 -12.33
CA SER A 331 -11.58 -7.27 -11.19
C SER A 331 -12.48 -7.25 -9.95
N LEU A 332 -13.77 -7.04 -10.11
CA LEU A 332 -14.71 -7.05 -8.98
C LEU A 332 -14.73 -8.41 -8.27
N LYS A 333 -14.87 -9.53 -9.04
CA LYS A 333 -14.88 -10.88 -8.45
C LYS A 333 -13.52 -11.26 -7.84
N VAL A 334 -12.42 -10.94 -8.52
CA VAL A 334 -11.06 -11.15 -8.00
C VAL A 334 -10.88 -10.40 -6.69
N THR A 335 -11.22 -9.11 -6.65
CA THR A 335 -11.09 -8.26 -5.45
C THR A 335 -11.93 -8.80 -4.29
N PHE A 336 -13.18 -9.18 -4.55
CA PHE A 336 -14.05 -9.75 -3.51
C PHE A 336 -13.42 -11.00 -2.89
N ARG A 337 -12.98 -11.95 -3.72
CA ARG A 337 -12.37 -13.21 -3.26
C ARG A 337 -11.03 -12.97 -2.57
N GLN A 338 -10.21 -12.04 -3.08
CA GLN A 338 -8.95 -11.61 -2.47
C GLN A 338 -9.16 -11.12 -1.04
N LEU A 339 -10.10 -10.20 -0.81
CA LEU A 339 -10.37 -9.65 0.51
C LEU A 339 -10.94 -10.70 1.46
N LYS A 340 -11.81 -11.57 0.95
CA LYS A 340 -12.38 -12.69 1.73
C LYS A 340 -11.27 -13.62 2.25
N ASN A 341 -10.36 -14.05 1.38
CA ASN A 341 -9.24 -14.93 1.73
C ASN A 341 -8.22 -14.19 2.62
N GLY A 342 -7.86 -12.96 2.26
CA GLY A 342 -6.87 -12.15 2.93
C GLY A 342 -7.24 -11.74 4.36
N SER A 343 -8.53 -11.83 4.72
CA SER A 343 -9.01 -11.54 6.09
C SER A 343 -8.37 -12.46 7.14
N SER A 344 -8.00 -13.69 6.75
CA SER A 344 -7.36 -14.69 7.63
C SER A 344 -5.88 -14.91 7.34
N PHE A 345 -5.35 -14.36 6.24
CA PHE A 345 -3.98 -14.56 5.82
C PHE A 345 -3.01 -13.60 6.51
N THR A 346 -1.75 -14.01 6.63
CA THR A 346 -0.61 -13.13 6.96
C THR A 346 -0.31 -12.19 5.77
N LEU A 347 0.44 -11.12 6.02
CA LEU A 347 0.85 -10.22 4.95
C LEU A 347 1.62 -10.96 3.83
N GLN A 348 2.51 -11.88 4.17
CA GLN A 348 3.27 -12.65 3.19
C GLN A 348 2.38 -13.56 2.34
N GLU A 349 1.41 -14.24 2.94
CA GLU A 349 0.44 -15.06 2.22
C GLU A 349 -0.45 -14.21 1.29
N VAL A 350 -0.86 -13.02 1.75
CA VAL A 350 -1.59 -12.07 0.90
C VAL A 350 -0.74 -11.61 -0.27
N LEU A 351 0.48 -11.15 -0.05
CA LEU A 351 1.37 -10.69 -1.12
C LEU A 351 1.72 -11.81 -2.11
N THR A 352 1.84 -13.07 -1.64
CA THR A 352 1.98 -14.23 -2.53
C THR A 352 0.73 -14.45 -3.39
N MET A 353 -0.45 -14.38 -2.79
CA MET A 353 -1.73 -14.45 -3.51
C MET A 353 -1.84 -13.30 -4.53
N GLU A 354 -1.53 -12.07 -4.14
CA GLU A 354 -1.59 -10.90 -5.00
C GLU A 354 -0.59 -11.00 -6.18
N TYR A 355 0.58 -11.59 -5.96
CA TYR A 355 1.51 -11.86 -7.05
C TYR A 355 0.92 -12.82 -8.09
N ARG A 356 0.21 -13.89 -7.68
CA ARG A 356 -0.52 -14.77 -8.60
C ARG A 356 -1.57 -14.01 -9.40
N LEU A 357 -2.33 -13.16 -8.72
CA LEU A 357 -3.36 -12.33 -9.34
C LEU A 357 -2.77 -11.31 -10.33
N SER A 358 -1.65 -10.64 -9.99
CA SER A 358 -0.99 -9.72 -10.91
C SER A 358 -0.52 -10.43 -12.17
N GLN A 359 0.02 -11.64 -12.06
CA GLN A 359 0.41 -12.47 -13.20
C GLN A 359 -0.82 -12.89 -14.04
N ALA A 360 -1.98 -13.15 -13.41
CA ALA A 360 -3.21 -13.44 -14.13
C ALA A 360 -3.73 -12.20 -14.89
N CYS A 361 -3.74 -11.01 -14.26
CA CYS A 361 -4.10 -9.75 -14.92
C CYS A 361 -3.19 -9.45 -16.13
N MET A 362 -1.88 -9.69 -15.99
CA MET A 362 -0.92 -9.50 -17.08
C MET A 362 -1.13 -10.45 -18.28
N ARG A 363 -1.74 -11.62 -18.07
CA ARG A 363 -2.13 -12.54 -19.15
C ARG A 363 -3.52 -12.23 -19.72
N GLY A 364 -4.32 -11.48 -18.96
CA GLY A 364 -5.71 -11.14 -19.31
C GLY A 364 -5.81 -9.95 -20.27
N HIS A 365 -7.05 -9.59 -20.58
CA HIS A 365 -7.40 -8.46 -21.44
C HIS A 365 -7.59 -7.15 -20.66
N ASP A 366 -8.30 -7.24 -19.54
CA ASP A 366 -8.91 -6.07 -18.87
C ASP A 366 -7.90 -5.07 -18.33
N PHE A 367 -6.74 -5.55 -17.87
CA PHE A 367 -5.70 -4.64 -17.36
C PHE A 367 -5.17 -3.71 -18.47
N TYR A 368 -4.90 -4.24 -19.64
CA TYR A 368 -4.42 -3.43 -20.79
C TYR A 368 -5.50 -2.49 -21.28
N GLU A 369 -6.75 -2.95 -21.35
CA GLU A 369 -7.88 -2.15 -21.81
C GLU A 369 -8.22 -1.05 -20.80
N GLY A 370 -8.23 -1.34 -19.52
CA GLY A 370 -8.50 -0.36 -18.48
C GLY A 370 -7.44 0.74 -18.43
N VAL A 371 -6.16 0.37 -18.55
CA VAL A 371 -5.06 1.34 -18.65
C VAL A 371 -5.21 2.20 -19.91
N ARG A 372 -5.56 1.61 -21.06
CA ARG A 372 -5.87 2.37 -22.27
C ARG A 372 -6.96 3.40 -22.00
N ALA A 373 -8.10 2.94 -21.51
CA ALA A 373 -9.30 3.78 -21.37
C ALA A 373 -9.15 4.89 -20.33
N VAL A 374 -8.44 4.63 -19.22
CA VAL A 374 -8.37 5.56 -18.08
C VAL A 374 -7.12 6.45 -18.15
N LEU A 375 -5.97 5.91 -18.56
CA LEU A 375 -4.68 6.59 -18.44
C LEU A 375 -4.12 7.08 -19.78
N LEU A 376 -4.30 6.33 -20.87
CA LEU A 376 -3.77 6.66 -22.20
C LEU A 376 -4.75 7.52 -23.01
N ASP A 377 -5.84 6.91 -23.49
CA ASP A 377 -6.84 7.57 -24.34
C ASP A 377 -7.76 8.49 -23.53
N LYS A 378 -7.96 8.17 -22.25
CA LYS A 378 -8.79 8.94 -21.29
C LYS A 378 -10.24 9.07 -21.72
N ASP A 379 -10.72 8.13 -22.57
CA ASP A 379 -12.11 8.08 -23.04
C ASP A 379 -13.08 7.57 -21.96
N GLN A 380 -12.58 7.00 -20.85
CA GLN A 380 -13.36 6.44 -19.75
C GLN A 380 -14.38 5.40 -20.19
N ASN A 381 -14.10 4.69 -21.29
CA ASN A 381 -15.00 3.73 -21.91
C ASN A 381 -14.29 2.41 -22.18
N PRO A 382 -13.87 1.68 -21.15
CA PRO A 382 -13.22 0.39 -21.31
C PRO A 382 -14.18 -0.66 -21.88
N LYS A 383 -13.65 -1.56 -22.72
CA LYS A 383 -14.36 -2.70 -23.29
C LYS A 383 -13.93 -3.97 -22.59
N TRP A 384 -14.56 -4.24 -21.46
CA TRP A 384 -14.23 -5.38 -20.60
C TRP A 384 -14.47 -6.73 -21.30
N LYS A 385 -13.68 -7.74 -20.92
CA LYS A 385 -13.84 -9.13 -21.39
C LYS A 385 -13.56 -10.09 -20.23
N PRO A 386 -14.59 -10.78 -19.72
CA PRO A 386 -16.00 -10.70 -20.16
C PRO A 386 -16.65 -9.35 -19.82
N GLU A 387 -17.70 -8.99 -20.55
CA GLU A 387 -18.46 -7.75 -20.37
C GLU A 387 -19.42 -7.82 -19.17
N GLN A 388 -19.95 -9.02 -18.90
CA GLN A 388 -20.92 -9.24 -17.85
C GLN A 388 -20.30 -9.99 -16.66
N LEU A 389 -20.81 -9.71 -15.47
CA LEU A 389 -20.31 -10.32 -14.22
C LEU A 389 -20.54 -11.84 -14.22
N GLU A 390 -21.69 -12.28 -14.74
CA GLU A 390 -22.11 -13.66 -14.82
C GLU A 390 -21.20 -14.52 -15.71
N ASP A 391 -20.54 -13.90 -16.69
CA ASP A 391 -19.62 -14.59 -17.61
C ASP A 391 -18.22 -14.83 -17.00
N VAL A 392 -17.93 -14.27 -15.82
CA VAL A 392 -16.70 -14.57 -15.07
C VAL A 392 -16.91 -15.85 -14.28
N THR A 393 -16.42 -16.98 -14.82
CA THR A 393 -16.64 -18.31 -14.23
C THR A 393 -15.78 -18.57 -13.00
N ASP A 394 -16.22 -19.51 -12.15
CA ASP A 394 -15.44 -19.90 -10.96
C ASP A 394 -14.13 -20.60 -11.35
N GLU A 395 -14.11 -21.39 -12.45
CA GLU A 395 -12.91 -22.04 -12.96
C GLU A 395 -11.85 -21.01 -13.39
N TYR A 396 -12.29 -19.91 -14.03
CA TYR A 396 -11.38 -18.82 -14.38
C TYR A 396 -10.83 -18.14 -13.13
N LEU A 397 -11.69 -17.85 -12.15
CA LEU A 397 -11.24 -17.29 -10.87
C LEU A 397 -10.27 -18.23 -10.15
N ASP A 398 -10.56 -19.52 -10.07
CA ASP A 398 -9.66 -20.52 -9.48
C ASP A 398 -8.29 -20.51 -10.16
N SER A 399 -8.26 -20.37 -11.48
CA SER A 399 -7.01 -20.27 -12.23
C SER A 399 -6.20 -19.03 -11.89
N CYS A 400 -6.86 -17.89 -11.56
CA CYS A 400 -6.18 -16.66 -11.15
C CYS A 400 -5.49 -16.79 -9.79
N PHE A 401 -6.08 -17.55 -8.87
CA PHE A 401 -5.54 -17.79 -7.52
C PHE A 401 -4.59 -18.98 -7.44
N ALA A 402 -4.49 -19.77 -8.49
CA ALA A 402 -3.68 -20.98 -8.52
C ALA A 402 -2.18 -20.69 -8.30
N SER A 403 -1.50 -21.60 -7.62
CA SER A 403 -0.06 -21.51 -7.40
C SER A 403 0.71 -21.50 -8.73
N LEU A 404 1.72 -20.64 -8.81
CA LEU A 404 2.65 -20.59 -9.93
C LEU A 404 3.81 -21.58 -9.79
N GLY A 405 3.74 -22.48 -8.80
CA GLY A 405 4.78 -23.48 -8.52
C GLY A 405 6.12 -22.80 -8.19
N LYS A 406 7.18 -23.19 -8.92
CA LYS A 406 8.52 -22.62 -8.73
C LYS A 406 8.64 -21.12 -9.03
N ASN A 407 7.64 -20.55 -9.72
CA ASN A 407 7.61 -19.14 -10.06
C ASN A 407 6.77 -18.31 -9.07
N ASP A 408 6.27 -18.93 -8.02
CA ASP A 408 5.54 -18.21 -6.96
C ASP A 408 6.47 -17.23 -6.22
N LEU A 409 5.87 -16.21 -5.61
CA LEU A 409 6.60 -15.26 -4.79
C LEU A 409 7.04 -15.94 -3.49
N ILE A 410 8.32 -15.85 -3.20
CA ILE A 410 8.94 -16.38 -1.97
C ILE A 410 9.65 -15.21 -1.26
N PHE A 411 9.46 -15.10 0.07
CA PHE A 411 10.04 -14.06 0.93
C PHE A 411 11.23 -14.56 1.75
#